data_8741070f33bf6359c08bb2a027175996
#
_entry.id   8741070f33bf6359c08bb2a027175996
#
_cell.length_a   1.000
_cell.length_b   1.000
_cell.length_c   1.000
_cell.angle_alpha   90.00
_cell.angle_beta   90.00
_cell.angle_gamma   90.00
#
_symmetry.space_group_name_H-M   'P 1'
#
loop_
_entity.id
_entity.type
_entity.pdbx_description
1 polymer ?
#
loop_
_entity_poly.entity_id
_entity_poly.type
_entity_poly.pdbx_seq_one_letter_code
_entity_poly.pdbx_strand_id
1 'polypeptide(L)'
;MTALGALSLPLARAHELTGSSRHALALLLAAATEGPVLWIVPAWAPGRLYPDSVAEWIEPGRLIQATPKRAEDLLWCMEEALRAGVVPVVVAELPAPPPLTPVRRLHLAAETGASLGRCAPLGLILSTGSGGAAGVETRWHMASRHGPGITAWHLERRRARLAPPRAWRLSRDADGRLSLDPALLEPETAGA
;
A
#
# COMPACT_ATOMS: atom_id res chain seq x y z
N MET A 1 -7.94 -10.28 -2.51
CA MET A 1 -8.75 -9.06 -2.25
C MET A 1 -8.81 -8.24 -3.52
N THR A 2 -9.97 -7.74 -3.88
CA THR A 2 -10.17 -6.88 -5.06
C THR A 2 -10.79 -5.57 -4.57
N ALA A 3 -10.05 -4.47 -4.69
CA ALA A 3 -10.56 -3.14 -4.35
C ALA A 3 -11.40 -2.55 -5.49
N LEU A 4 -10.92 -2.75 -6.74
CA LEU A 4 -11.58 -2.29 -7.97
C LEU A 4 -11.17 -3.24 -9.10
N GLY A 5 -12.02 -4.19 -9.47
CA GLY A 5 -11.78 -5.03 -10.63
C GLY A 5 -10.33 -5.48 -10.85
N ALA A 6 -9.58 -4.72 -11.65
CA ALA A 6 -8.19 -5.01 -11.98
C ALA A 6 -7.18 -4.75 -10.83
N LEU A 7 -7.54 -3.96 -9.81
CA LEU A 7 -6.73 -3.72 -8.62
C LEU A 7 -6.97 -4.86 -7.62
N SER A 8 -6.34 -5.99 -7.87
CA SER A 8 -6.41 -7.19 -7.04
C SER A 8 -5.03 -7.54 -6.48
N LEU A 9 -4.96 -7.66 -5.15
CA LEU A 9 -3.75 -8.03 -4.44
C LEU A 9 -3.97 -9.35 -3.69
N PRO A 10 -3.10 -10.36 -3.90
CA PRO A 10 -3.08 -11.57 -3.09
C PRO A 10 -2.93 -11.25 -1.61
N LEU A 11 -3.76 -11.85 -0.76
CA LEU A 11 -3.62 -11.76 0.69
C LEU A 11 -2.44 -12.61 1.19
N ALA A 12 -2.06 -12.43 2.44
CA ALA A 12 -0.91 -13.08 3.07
C ALA A 12 0.40 -12.84 2.31
N ARG A 13 0.54 -11.64 1.72
CA ARG A 13 1.72 -11.23 0.94
C ARG A 13 2.10 -9.79 1.25
N ALA A 14 3.34 -9.45 0.88
CA ALA A 14 3.85 -8.08 0.91
C ALA A 14 3.87 -7.49 -0.51
N HIS A 15 3.38 -6.27 -0.62
CA HIS A 15 3.28 -5.50 -1.86
C HIS A 15 3.96 -4.16 -1.69
N GLU A 16 4.49 -3.59 -2.76
CA GLU A 16 5.11 -2.28 -2.74
C GLU A 16 4.23 -1.25 -3.45
N LEU A 17 4.03 -0.11 -2.80
CA LEU A 17 3.29 1.03 -3.32
C LEU A 17 4.23 2.23 -3.44
N THR A 18 4.22 2.89 -4.60
CA THR A 18 5.11 3.99 -4.95
C THR A 18 4.34 5.16 -5.56
N GLY A 19 5.03 6.25 -5.86
CA GLY A 19 4.46 7.44 -6.47
C GLY A 19 3.96 8.48 -5.47
N SER A 20 3.58 9.65 -6.00
CA SER A 20 3.12 10.78 -5.19
C SER A 20 1.85 10.50 -4.39
N SER A 21 1.00 9.59 -4.89
CA SER A 21 -0.27 9.23 -4.28
C SER A 21 -0.27 7.85 -3.61
N ARG A 22 0.90 7.30 -3.24
CA ARG A 22 1.02 5.99 -2.59
C ARG A 22 0.23 5.85 -1.29
N HIS A 23 0.09 6.95 -0.52
CA HIS A 23 -0.72 6.97 0.71
C HIS A 23 -2.21 6.81 0.40
N ALA A 24 -2.72 7.55 -0.59
CA ALA A 24 -4.10 7.42 -1.04
C ALA A 24 -4.38 6.00 -1.59
N LEU A 25 -3.41 5.39 -2.30
CA LEU A 25 -3.54 4.01 -2.76
C LEU A 25 -3.62 3.01 -1.58
N ALA A 26 -2.81 3.21 -0.54
CA ALA A 26 -2.87 2.37 0.66
C ALA A 26 -4.22 2.51 1.39
N LEU A 27 -4.74 3.73 1.52
CA LEU A 27 -6.05 3.99 2.12
C LEU A 27 -7.19 3.41 1.27
N LEU A 28 -7.13 3.51 -0.05
CA LEU A 28 -8.07 2.86 -0.97
C LEU A 28 -8.10 1.33 -0.77
N LEU A 29 -6.94 0.71 -0.64
CA LEU A 29 -6.84 -0.73 -0.37
C LEU A 29 -7.40 -1.08 1.03
N ALA A 30 -7.13 -0.23 2.03
CA ALA A 30 -7.68 -0.38 3.36
C ALA A 30 -9.22 -0.22 3.40
N ALA A 31 -9.78 0.66 2.57
CA ALA A 31 -11.23 0.83 2.42
C ALA A 31 -11.94 -0.44 1.93
N ALA A 32 -11.25 -1.29 1.18
CA ALA A 32 -11.78 -2.57 0.71
C ALA A 32 -11.69 -3.70 1.75
N THR A 33 -11.34 -3.38 3.00
CA THR A 33 -11.24 -4.32 4.12
C THR A 33 -12.06 -3.83 5.30
N GLU A 34 -12.38 -4.73 6.21
CA GLU A 34 -12.95 -4.41 7.52
C GLU A 34 -11.90 -4.54 8.62
N GLY A 35 -12.17 -3.96 9.80
CA GLY A 35 -11.29 -4.04 10.97
C GLY A 35 -10.15 -3.02 10.98
N PRO A 36 -9.18 -3.18 11.91
CA PRO A 36 -8.11 -2.20 12.11
C PRO A 36 -7.11 -2.16 10.95
N VAL A 37 -6.47 -1.00 10.80
CA VAL A 37 -5.35 -0.74 9.88
C VAL A 37 -4.17 -0.29 10.72
N LEU A 38 -3.07 -1.05 10.71
CA LEU A 38 -1.84 -0.63 11.36
C LEU A 38 -0.99 0.16 10.37
N TRP A 39 -0.65 1.39 10.73
CA TRP A 39 0.21 2.28 9.95
C TRP A 39 1.51 2.56 10.68
N ILE A 40 2.59 2.03 10.16
CA ILE A 40 3.93 2.15 10.74
C ILE A 40 4.67 3.26 10.00
N VAL A 41 5.01 4.33 10.70
CA VAL A 41 5.70 5.50 10.16
C VAL A 41 6.92 5.83 11.01
N PRO A 42 8.07 6.16 10.42
CA PRO A 42 9.25 6.55 11.19
C PRO A 42 8.97 7.73 12.13
N ALA A 43 9.45 7.68 13.37
CA ALA A 43 9.28 8.78 14.32
C ALA A 43 9.86 10.12 13.81
N TRP A 44 10.85 10.04 12.92
CA TRP A 44 11.52 11.17 12.28
C TRP A 44 10.91 11.59 10.93
N ALA A 45 9.83 10.94 10.49
CA ALA A 45 9.16 11.34 9.24
C ALA A 45 8.65 12.79 9.35
N PRO A 46 8.84 13.62 8.30
CA PRO A 46 8.47 15.03 8.35
C PRO A 46 6.95 15.27 8.33
N GLY A 47 6.19 14.30 7.89
CA GLY A 47 4.74 14.38 7.78
C GLY A 47 4.03 13.24 8.49
N ARG A 48 2.73 13.43 8.74
CA ARG A 48 1.83 12.43 9.27
C ARG A 48 0.58 12.39 8.42
N LEU A 49 -0.14 11.26 8.47
CA LEU A 49 -1.47 11.20 7.86
C LEU A 49 -2.38 12.24 8.54
N TYR A 50 -3.01 13.04 7.71
CA TYR A 50 -3.96 14.03 8.18
C TYR A 50 -5.32 13.35 8.41
N PRO A 51 -5.94 13.46 9.59
CA PRO A 51 -7.18 12.73 9.92
C PRO A 51 -8.32 12.98 8.93
N ASP A 52 -8.51 14.22 8.46
CA ASP A 52 -9.56 14.55 7.48
C ASP A 52 -9.31 13.84 6.14
N SER A 53 -8.05 13.75 5.70
CA SER A 53 -7.70 13.01 4.48
C SER A 53 -7.89 11.49 4.64
N VAL A 54 -7.71 10.96 5.84
CA VAL A 54 -7.99 9.56 6.16
C VAL A 54 -9.51 9.30 6.13
N ALA A 55 -10.30 10.23 6.70
CA ALA A 55 -11.76 10.13 6.77
C ALA A 55 -12.44 10.09 5.40
N GLU A 56 -11.77 10.59 4.36
CA GLU A 56 -12.26 10.45 2.98
C GLU A 56 -12.28 9.00 2.47
N TRP A 57 -11.53 8.08 3.10
CA TRP A 57 -11.33 6.71 2.63
C TRP A 57 -11.81 5.67 3.63
N ILE A 58 -11.48 5.84 4.90
CA ILE A 58 -11.81 4.89 5.97
C ILE A 58 -12.26 5.63 7.23
N GLU A 59 -13.01 4.96 8.07
CA GLU A 59 -13.30 5.44 9.42
C GLU A 59 -11.99 5.66 10.19
N PRO A 60 -11.68 6.89 10.64
CA PRO A 60 -10.40 7.20 11.30
C PRO A 60 -10.12 6.34 12.54
N GLY A 61 -11.16 5.91 13.24
CA GLY A 61 -11.04 5.03 14.42
C GLY A 61 -10.47 3.65 14.12
N ARG A 62 -10.42 3.24 12.83
CA ARG A 62 -9.75 2.01 12.40
C ARG A 62 -8.23 2.13 12.38
N LEU A 63 -7.69 3.35 12.31
CA LEU A 63 -6.26 3.60 12.13
C LEU A 63 -5.50 3.49 13.46
N ILE A 64 -4.61 2.53 13.54
CA ILE A 64 -3.64 2.39 14.64
C ILE A 64 -2.29 2.84 14.11
N GLN A 65 -1.67 3.82 14.73
CA GLN A 65 -0.36 4.33 14.31
C GLN A 65 0.75 3.84 15.23
N ALA A 66 1.81 3.27 14.64
CA ALA A 66 3.05 2.94 15.32
C ALA A 66 4.19 3.83 14.81
N THR A 67 4.98 4.39 15.73
CA THR A 67 6.06 5.34 15.39
C THR A 67 7.41 4.87 15.93
N PRO A 68 8.03 3.84 15.33
CA PRO A 68 9.35 3.37 15.74
C PRO A 68 10.40 4.47 15.64
N LYS A 69 11.34 4.45 16.59
CA LYS A 69 12.44 5.43 16.67
C LYS A 69 13.70 4.99 15.90
N ARG A 70 13.78 3.72 15.49
CA ARG A 70 14.93 3.13 14.80
C ARG A 70 14.48 2.51 13.47
N ALA A 71 15.33 2.59 12.45
CA ALA A 71 14.99 2.12 11.11
C ALA A 71 14.74 0.60 11.05
N GLU A 72 15.51 -0.19 11.80
CA GLU A 72 15.36 -1.63 11.90
C GLU A 72 14.01 -2.05 12.50
N ASP A 73 13.45 -1.24 13.41
CA ASP A 73 12.20 -1.54 14.09
C ASP A 73 10.98 -1.38 13.16
N LEU A 74 11.09 -0.63 12.05
CA LEU A 74 10.00 -0.47 11.08
C LEU A 74 9.60 -1.81 10.46
N LEU A 75 10.58 -2.54 9.93
CA LEU A 75 10.35 -3.86 9.35
C LEU A 75 10.02 -4.91 10.40
N TRP A 76 10.61 -4.81 11.58
CA TRP A 76 10.27 -5.69 12.70
C TRP A 76 8.81 -5.52 13.14
N CYS A 77 8.34 -4.29 13.34
CA CYS A 77 6.94 -4.02 13.67
C CYS A 77 5.98 -4.57 12.59
N MET A 78 6.33 -4.39 11.31
CA MET A 78 5.54 -4.93 10.21
C MET A 78 5.49 -6.45 10.24
N GLU A 79 6.64 -7.11 10.44
CA GLU A 79 6.75 -8.56 10.51
C GLU A 79 5.90 -9.14 11.65
N GLU A 80 6.00 -8.58 12.86
CA GLU A 80 5.25 -9.06 14.01
C GLU A 80 3.73 -8.84 13.85
N ALA A 81 3.32 -7.71 13.29
CA ALA A 81 1.91 -7.44 13.01
C ALA A 81 1.33 -8.42 11.97
N LEU A 82 2.09 -8.71 10.89
CA LEU A 82 1.69 -9.68 9.87
C LEU A 82 1.62 -11.09 10.48
N ARG A 83 2.61 -11.47 11.30
CA ARG A 83 2.67 -12.78 11.97
C ARG A 83 1.51 -13.01 12.92
N ALA A 84 1.08 -11.96 13.62
CA ALA A 84 -0.04 -12.04 14.55
C ALA A 84 -1.38 -12.35 13.85
N GLY A 85 -1.56 -11.96 12.58
CA GLY A 85 -2.76 -12.25 11.79
C GLY A 85 -4.05 -11.71 12.39
N VAL A 86 -3.99 -10.58 13.10
CA VAL A 86 -5.15 -9.93 13.74
C VAL A 86 -5.49 -8.58 13.15
N VAL A 87 -4.57 -8.02 12.35
CA VAL A 87 -4.73 -6.76 11.64
C VAL A 87 -4.80 -7.04 10.14
N PRO A 88 -5.93 -6.80 9.47
CA PRO A 88 -6.12 -7.12 8.05
C PRO A 88 -5.19 -6.37 7.11
N VAL A 89 -4.83 -5.13 7.45
CA VAL A 89 -3.93 -4.30 6.63
C VAL A 89 -2.81 -3.71 7.48
N VAL A 90 -1.58 -4.02 7.12
CA VAL A 90 -0.37 -3.50 7.76
C VAL A 90 0.40 -2.68 6.73
N VAL A 91 0.53 -1.38 6.98
CA VAL A 91 1.24 -0.43 6.12
C VAL A 91 2.54 -0.01 6.81
N ALA A 92 3.66 -0.01 6.09
CA ALA A 92 4.93 0.50 6.59
C ALA A 92 5.55 1.50 5.61
N GLU A 93 5.79 2.72 6.08
CA GLU A 93 6.55 3.73 5.35
C GLU A 93 8.04 3.49 5.59
N LEU A 94 8.76 3.15 4.53
CA LEU A 94 10.18 2.85 4.62
C LEU A 94 11.02 3.95 3.96
N PRO A 95 12.14 4.35 4.58
CA PRO A 95 13.04 5.37 4.01
C PRO A 95 13.75 4.89 2.74
N ALA A 96 13.89 3.57 2.58
CA ALA A 96 14.45 2.94 1.39
C ALA A 96 13.77 1.59 1.13
N PRO A 97 13.74 1.12 -0.13
CA PRO A 97 13.20 -0.19 -0.47
C PRO A 97 13.99 -1.31 0.22
N PRO A 98 13.32 -2.26 0.88
CA PRO A 98 13.98 -3.36 1.57
C PRO A 98 14.56 -4.37 0.58
N PRO A 99 15.72 -5.00 0.92
CA PRO A 99 16.29 -6.09 0.12
C PRO A 99 15.46 -7.38 0.25
N LEU A 100 15.85 -8.42 -0.50
CA LEU A 100 15.09 -9.66 -0.67
C LEU A 100 14.84 -10.41 0.66
N THR A 101 15.82 -10.49 1.53
CA THR A 101 15.70 -11.29 2.77
C THR A 101 14.62 -10.76 3.71
N PRO A 102 14.57 -9.46 4.06
CA PRO A 102 13.45 -8.91 4.82
C PRO A 102 12.09 -9.14 4.16
N VAL A 103 11.97 -8.94 2.84
CA VAL A 103 10.69 -9.16 2.15
C VAL A 103 10.24 -10.61 2.24
N ARG A 104 11.15 -11.59 2.11
CA ARG A 104 10.82 -13.01 2.31
C ARG A 104 10.32 -13.29 3.73
N ARG A 105 10.91 -12.64 4.74
CA ARG A 105 10.44 -12.76 6.13
C ARG A 105 9.04 -12.20 6.30
N LEU A 106 8.71 -11.07 5.66
CA LEU A 106 7.36 -10.52 5.66
C LEU A 106 6.34 -11.48 5.03
N HIS A 107 6.69 -12.15 3.93
CA HIS A 107 5.81 -13.17 3.31
C HIS A 107 5.55 -14.33 4.26
N LEU A 108 6.61 -14.89 4.87
CA LEU A 108 6.49 -15.99 5.83
C LEU A 108 5.67 -15.59 7.07
N ALA A 109 5.87 -14.37 7.57
CA ALA A 109 5.09 -13.81 8.67
C ALA A 109 3.61 -13.68 8.30
N ALA A 110 3.31 -13.16 7.11
CA ALA A 110 1.94 -13.02 6.63
C ALA A 110 1.25 -14.39 6.39
N GLU A 111 1.97 -15.38 5.87
CA GLU A 111 1.48 -16.77 5.75
C GLU A 111 1.20 -17.40 7.12
N THR A 112 2.08 -17.18 8.09
CA THR A 112 1.87 -17.65 9.47
C THR A 112 0.63 -16.99 10.06
N GLY A 113 0.49 -15.66 9.90
CA GLY A 113 -0.68 -14.92 10.37
C GLY A 113 -1.98 -15.40 9.72
N ALA A 114 -1.95 -15.73 8.43
CA ALA A 114 -3.12 -16.27 7.72
C ALA A 114 -3.51 -17.67 8.20
N SER A 115 -2.55 -18.48 8.63
CA SER A 115 -2.82 -19.87 9.07
C SER A 115 -3.19 -19.97 10.55
N LEU A 116 -2.65 -19.09 11.41
CA LEU A 116 -2.80 -19.17 12.86
C LEU A 116 -3.62 -18.02 13.48
N GLY A 117 -3.76 -16.93 12.74
CA GLY A 117 -4.46 -15.72 13.20
C GLY A 117 -5.94 -15.72 12.85
N ARG A 118 -6.53 -14.53 12.92
CA ARG A 118 -7.96 -14.28 12.66
C ARG A 118 -8.25 -13.82 11.23
N CYS A 119 -7.21 -13.41 10.48
CA CYS A 119 -7.33 -12.93 9.11
C CYS A 119 -6.09 -13.26 8.29
N ALA A 120 -6.23 -13.24 6.96
CA ALA A 120 -5.11 -13.28 6.03
C ALA A 120 -4.62 -11.82 5.80
N PRO A 121 -3.53 -11.38 6.45
CA PRO A 121 -3.13 -9.98 6.41
C PRO A 121 -2.57 -9.56 5.07
N LEU A 122 -2.74 -8.29 4.73
CA LEU A 122 -2.16 -7.62 3.58
C LEU A 122 -1.02 -6.72 4.06
N GLY A 123 0.20 -6.98 3.60
CA GLY A 123 1.36 -6.14 3.89
C GLY A 123 1.59 -5.11 2.76
N LEU A 124 1.64 -3.82 3.09
CA LEU A 124 1.86 -2.71 2.15
C LEU A 124 3.13 -1.96 2.54
N ILE A 125 4.14 -2.00 1.69
CA ILE A 125 5.40 -1.25 1.82
C ILE A 125 5.26 0.02 1.01
N LEU A 126 5.34 1.17 1.63
CA LEU A 126 5.38 2.47 0.96
C LEU A 126 6.83 2.90 0.76
N SER A 127 7.25 2.98 -0.50
CA SER A 127 8.59 3.42 -0.88
C SER A 127 8.55 4.74 -1.65
N THR A 128 9.62 5.53 -1.55
CA THR A 128 9.81 6.74 -2.34
C THR A 128 10.34 6.42 -3.75
N GLY A 129 10.29 7.40 -4.65
CA GLY A 129 10.77 7.24 -6.03
C GLY A 129 10.02 6.15 -6.80
N SER A 130 10.77 5.36 -7.57
CA SER A 130 10.25 4.23 -8.35
C SER A 130 10.07 2.94 -7.54
N GLY A 131 10.48 2.95 -6.26
CA GLY A 131 10.52 1.77 -5.41
C GLY A 131 11.76 0.91 -5.68
N GLY A 132 11.67 -0.38 -5.43
CA GLY A 132 12.79 -1.30 -5.64
C GLY A 132 12.81 -2.48 -4.67
N ALA A 133 11.80 -2.62 -3.81
CA ALA A 133 11.73 -3.74 -2.86
C ALA A 133 11.82 -5.07 -3.59
N ALA A 134 12.86 -5.84 -3.27
CA ALA A 134 13.13 -7.10 -3.94
C ALA A 134 12.19 -8.20 -3.42
N GLY A 135 11.59 -8.96 -4.33
CA GLY A 135 10.78 -10.12 -3.98
C GLY A 135 9.35 -9.84 -3.55
N VAL A 136 8.86 -8.60 -3.59
CA VAL A 136 7.45 -8.28 -3.37
C VAL A 136 6.54 -9.00 -4.37
N GLU A 137 5.34 -9.34 -3.95
CA GLU A 137 4.36 -10.01 -4.80
C GLU A 137 3.93 -9.13 -5.97
N THR A 138 3.61 -7.86 -5.70
CA THR A 138 3.33 -6.86 -6.73
C THR A 138 3.96 -5.51 -6.36
N ARG A 139 4.23 -4.69 -7.38
CA ARG A 139 4.59 -3.27 -7.24
C ARG A 139 3.58 -2.43 -8.00
N TRP A 140 3.00 -1.47 -7.30
CA TRP A 140 2.06 -0.53 -7.85
C TRP A 140 2.59 0.90 -7.72
N HIS A 141 2.31 1.70 -8.71
CA HIS A 141 2.64 3.12 -8.72
C HIS A 141 1.37 3.93 -8.91
N MET A 142 1.18 4.96 -8.08
CA MET A 142 0.05 5.88 -8.24
C MET A 142 0.52 7.32 -8.19
N ALA A 143 0.22 8.08 -9.23
CA ALA A 143 0.50 9.50 -9.36
C ALA A 143 -0.78 10.29 -9.59
N SER A 144 -0.89 11.49 -8.98
CA SER A 144 -2.07 12.33 -9.15
C SER A 144 -2.16 12.89 -10.57
N ARG A 145 -3.39 12.97 -11.08
CA ARG A 145 -3.78 13.57 -12.36
C ARG A 145 -5.03 14.40 -12.19
N HIS A 146 -5.09 15.15 -11.06
CA HIS A 146 -6.21 16.02 -10.75
C HIS A 146 -6.27 17.20 -11.74
N GLY A 147 -7.48 17.68 -11.97
CA GLY A 147 -7.78 18.85 -12.79
C GLY A 147 -8.98 19.60 -12.23
N PRO A 148 -9.39 20.73 -12.85
CA PRO A 148 -10.57 21.46 -12.42
C PRO A 148 -11.81 20.55 -12.41
N GLY A 149 -12.39 20.33 -11.22
CA GLY A 149 -13.54 19.45 -11.02
C GLY A 149 -13.28 17.95 -11.26
N ILE A 150 -12.03 17.53 -11.40
CA ILE A 150 -11.67 16.14 -11.68
C ILE A 150 -10.69 15.63 -10.61
N THR A 151 -11.11 14.60 -9.89
CA THR A 151 -10.23 13.85 -8.99
C THR A 151 -9.82 12.55 -9.69
N ALA A 152 -8.57 12.50 -10.15
CA ALA A 152 -8.06 11.35 -10.91
C ALA A 152 -6.59 11.04 -10.60
N TRP A 153 -6.21 9.81 -10.86
CA TRP A 153 -4.84 9.31 -10.71
C TRP A 153 -4.46 8.44 -11.90
N HIS A 154 -3.18 8.41 -12.20
CA HIS A 154 -2.59 7.39 -13.04
C HIS A 154 -2.12 6.26 -12.13
N LEU A 155 -2.64 5.05 -12.35
CA LEU A 155 -2.35 3.86 -11.58
C LEU A 155 -1.65 2.84 -12.47
N GLU A 156 -0.48 2.37 -12.06
CA GLU A 156 0.29 1.35 -12.78
C GLU A 156 0.55 0.14 -11.91
N ARG A 157 0.37 -1.04 -12.46
CA ARG A 157 0.98 -2.27 -11.97
C ARG A 157 2.31 -2.45 -12.67
N ARG A 158 3.40 -2.00 -12.04
CA ARG A 158 4.76 -2.08 -12.60
C ARG A 158 5.35 -3.47 -12.54
N ARG A 159 4.92 -4.25 -11.54
CA ARG A 159 5.36 -5.64 -11.36
C ARG A 159 4.25 -6.47 -10.75
N ALA A 160 4.10 -7.70 -11.23
CA ALA A 160 3.37 -8.77 -10.57
C ALA A 160 3.99 -10.11 -10.96
N ARG A 161 3.87 -11.11 -10.09
CA ARG A 161 4.39 -12.45 -10.36
C ARG A 161 3.68 -13.12 -11.52
N LEU A 162 2.35 -12.93 -11.64
CA LEU A 162 1.47 -13.66 -12.56
C LEU A 162 0.77 -12.78 -13.60
N ALA A 163 1.18 -11.51 -13.75
CA ALA A 163 0.52 -10.61 -14.68
C ALA A 163 1.50 -9.56 -15.25
N PRO A 164 1.36 -9.17 -16.53
CA PRO A 164 2.22 -8.18 -17.14
C PRO A 164 1.99 -6.79 -16.55
N PRO A 165 2.95 -5.87 -16.72
CA PRO A 165 2.75 -4.44 -16.43
C PRO A 165 1.51 -3.91 -17.17
N ARG A 166 0.76 -3.05 -16.51
CA ARG A 166 -0.45 -2.45 -17.06
C ARG A 166 -0.79 -1.16 -16.33
N ALA A 167 -1.45 -0.23 -17.02
CA ALA A 167 -1.87 1.03 -16.45
C ALA A 167 -3.38 1.27 -16.58
N TRP A 168 -3.87 2.12 -15.70
CA TRP A 168 -5.26 2.57 -15.64
C TRP A 168 -5.33 4.03 -15.22
N ARG A 169 -6.38 4.69 -15.66
CA ARG A 169 -6.86 5.93 -15.06
C ARG A 169 -7.86 5.56 -13.97
N LEU A 170 -7.51 5.86 -12.72
CA LEU A 170 -8.42 5.81 -11.59
C LEU A 170 -9.06 7.20 -11.44
N SER A 171 -10.37 7.28 -11.36
CA SER A 171 -11.09 8.54 -11.12
C SER A 171 -12.13 8.37 -10.02
N ARG A 172 -12.40 9.47 -9.32
CA ARG A 172 -13.40 9.56 -8.26
C ARG A 172 -14.38 10.67 -8.62
N ASP A 173 -15.66 10.35 -8.69
CA ASP A 173 -16.72 11.32 -8.97
C ASP A 173 -17.10 12.11 -7.71
N ALA A 174 -18.05 13.05 -7.86
CA ALA A 174 -18.53 13.89 -6.77
C ALA A 174 -19.26 13.10 -5.66
N ASP A 175 -19.83 11.95 -6.00
CA ASP A 175 -20.47 11.04 -5.06
C ASP A 175 -19.49 10.09 -4.38
N GLY A 176 -18.17 10.22 -4.66
CA GLY A 176 -17.12 9.39 -4.12
C GLY A 176 -16.95 8.03 -4.79
N ARG A 177 -17.69 7.75 -5.87
CA ARG A 177 -17.57 6.49 -6.61
C ARG A 177 -16.28 6.47 -7.42
N LEU A 178 -15.65 5.32 -7.40
CA LEU A 178 -14.40 5.09 -8.12
C LEU A 178 -14.64 4.35 -9.43
N SER A 179 -13.98 4.79 -10.50
CA SER A 179 -13.92 4.10 -11.78
C SER A 179 -12.48 3.83 -12.17
N LEU A 180 -12.27 2.77 -12.94
CA LEU A 180 -10.95 2.32 -13.36
C LEU A 180 -10.97 1.99 -14.85
N ASP A 181 -10.44 2.89 -15.65
CA ASP A 181 -10.41 2.79 -17.10
C ASP A 181 -8.98 2.42 -17.58
N PRO A 182 -8.82 1.59 -18.63
CA PRO A 182 -7.51 1.29 -19.20
C PRO A 182 -6.76 2.57 -19.62
N ALA A 183 -5.46 2.61 -19.36
CA ALA A 183 -4.57 3.68 -19.77
C ALA A 183 -3.26 3.12 -20.34
N LEU A 184 -2.45 3.98 -20.99
CA LEU A 184 -1.11 3.63 -21.43
C LEU A 184 -0.13 3.68 -20.25
N LEU A 185 0.88 2.83 -20.29
CA LEU A 185 2.03 2.91 -19.37
C LEU A 185 2.80 4.22 -19.65
N GLU A 186 3.11 4.96 -18.61
CA GLU A 186 4.00 6.11 -18.71
C GLU A 186 5.47 5.64 -18.62
N PRO A 187 6.40 6.28 -19.37
CA PRO A 187 7.81 5.97 -19.24
C PRO A 187 8.26 6.24 -17.78
N GLU A 188 9.06 5.34 -17.25
CA GLU A 188 9.61 5.50 -15.91
C GLU A 188 10.54 6.72 -15.90
N THR A 189 10.05 7.85 -15.38
CA THR A 189 10.91 9.03 -15.17
C THR A 189 11.97 8.64 -14.15
N ALA A 190 13.21 8.54 -14.58
CA ALA A 190 14.35 8.44 -13.68
C ALA A 190 14.24 9.58 -12.67
N GLY A 191 14.06 9.24 -11.41
CA GLY A 191 13.80 10.22 -10.36
C GLY A 191 14.90 11.29 -10.29
N ALA A 192 14.49 12.54 -10.36
CA ALA A 192 15.31 13.67 -9.97
C ALA A 192 15.44 13.71 -8.44
#